data_bc8ba26218bc84a544ca4b932090a636
#
_entry.id   bc8ba26218bc84a544ca4b932090a636
#
_cell.length_a   1.000
_cell.length_b   1.000
_cell.length_c   1.000
_cell.angle_alpha   90.00
_cell.angle_beta   90.00
_cell.angle_gamma   90.00
#
_symmetry.space_group_name_H-M   'P 1'
#
loop_
_entity.id
_entity.type
_entity.pdbx_description
1 polymer ?
#
loop_
_entity_poly.entity_id
_entity_poly.type
_entity_poly.pdbx_seq_one_letter_code
_entity_poly.pdbx_strand_id
1 'polypeptide(L)'
;MLLNKPKDCVTTSDDPKARLTVMDLVKGACSERIYPVGHLDRNTTGVLLLTNDGDLASKLTHPKFLKKKIYHVYLDKNLTKADMDQIAAGVELEDGEIHADAISYADDIKRDQVGIEIHSGKNRIVRRIFESLGYKVVKLDRVDRKSTRLNSSH
;
A
#
# COMPACT_ATOMS: atom_id res chain seq x y z
N MET A 1 8.40 1.94 15.93
CA MET A 1 6.95 1.92 16.22
C MET A 1 6.17 1.57 14.98
N LEU A 2 5.26 0.64 15.07
CA LEU A 2 4.39 0.30 13.97
C LEU A 2 2.99 0.83 14.23
N LEU A 3 2.38 1.43 13.23
CA LEU A 3 1.01 1.91 13.29
C LEU A 3 0.19 1.19 12.23
N ASN A 4 -0.99 0.73 12.60
CA ASN A 4 -1.95 0.24 11.64
C ASN A 4 -2.83 1.43 11.26
N LYS A 5 -2.47 2.10 10.18
CA LYS A 5 -3.08 3.36 9.79
C LYS A 5 -4.55 3.17 9.40
N PRO A 6 -5.47 3.95 9.97
CA PRO A 6 -6.87 3.89 9.57
C PRO A 6 -7.11 4.68 8.28
N LYS A 7 -8.30 4.53 7.72
CA LYS A 7 -8.76 5.30 6.58
C LYS A 7 -8.97 6.76 7.00
N ASP A 8 -8.94 7.66 6.04
CA ASP A 8 -9.14 9.11 6.24
C ASP A 8 -8.07 9.76 7.13
N CYS A 9 -6.85 9.25 7.08
CA CYS A 9 -5.74 9.77 7.83
C CYS A 9 -4.55 10.01 6.90
N VAL A 10 -3.94 11.17 6.97
CA VAL A 10 -2.87 11.57 6.07
C VAL A 10 -1.50 11.22 6.64
N THR A 11 -0.60 10.70 5.80
CA THR A 11 0.75 10.36 6.23
C THR A 11 1.65 11.59 6.07
N THR A 12 1.63 12.45 7.05
CA THR A 12 2.49 13.63 7.09
C THR A 12 2.63 14.08 8.53
N SER A 13 3.66 14.85 8.82
CA SER A 13 3.84 15.45 10.15
C SER A 13 3.11 16.79 10.24
N ASP A 14 2.76 17.38 9.13
CA ASP A 14 2.05 18.67 9.11
C ASP A 14 1.18 18.74 7.86
N ASP A 15 -0.10 19.01 8.04
CA ASP A 15 -1.03 19.08 6.92
C ASP A 15 -1.62 20.48 6.86
N PRO A 16 -1.36 21.26 5.80
CA PRO A 16 -1.90 22.61 5.67
C PRO A 16 -3.42 22.66 5.59
N LYS A 17 -4.07 21.53 5.29
CA LYS A 17 -5.53 21.44 5.26
C LYS A 17 -6.11 21.00 6.61
N ALA A 18 -5.28 20.90 7.63
CA ALA A 18 -5.68 20.51 8.99
C ALA A 18 -6.48 19.20 9.08
N ARG A 19 -6.18 18.25 8.17
CA ARG A 19 -6.80 16.92 8.22
C ARG A 19 -6.14 16.10 9.31
N LEU A 20 -6.80 15.03 9.75
CA LEU A 20 -6.21 14.11 10.71
C LEU A 20 -4.93 13.49 10.11
N THR A 21 -3.83 13.52 10.85
CA THR A 21 -2.57 12.96 10.39
C THR A 21 -2.16 11.77 11.24
N VAL A 22 -1.23 10.95 10.72
CA VAL A 22 -0.69 9.82 11.48
C VAL A 22 0.02 10.30 12.75
N MET A 23 0.54 11.53 12.74
CA MET A 23 1.21 12.10 13.92
C MET A 23 0.20 12.39 15.03
N ASP A 24 -1.04 12.76 14.68
CA ASP A 24 -2.08 12.99 15.66
C ASP A 24 -2.44 11.68 16.37
N LEU A 25 -2.42 10.56 15.64
CA LEU A 25 -2.77 9.27 16.20
C LEU A 25 -1.74 8.73 17.19
N VAL A 26 -0.47 9.10 17.00
CA VAL A 26 0.61 8.59 17.86
C VAL A 26 1.05 9.64 18.90
N LYS A 27 0.34 10.74 18.98
CA LYS A 27 0.66 11.80 19.94
C LYS A 27 0.54 11.25 21.35
N GLY A 28 1.57 11.42 22.14
CA GLY A 28 1.58 10.91 23.51
C GLY A 28 2.10 9.48 23.65
N ALA A 29 2.21 8.74 22.56
CA ALA A 29 2.74 7.37 22.60
C ALA A 29 4.27 7.37 22.77
N CYS A 30 4.91 8.46 22.40
CA CYS A 30 6.36 8.60 22.46
C CYS A 30 6.69 10.06 22.71
N SER A 31 7.66 10.34 23.59
CA SER A 31 8.07 11.72 23.89
C SER A 31 9.02 12.27 22.81
N GLU A 32 9.59 11.39 21.98
CA GLU A 32 10.51 11.81 20.96
C GLU A 32 9.79 12.16 19.68
N ARG A 33 10.40 13.01 18.87
CA ARG A 33 9.87 13.30 17.53
C ARG A 33 10.09 12.07 16.67
N ILE A 34 9.04 11.61 16.00
CA ILE A 34 9.11 10.44 15.12
C ILE A 34 8.68 10.81 13.71
N TYR A 35 9.12 10.03 12.75
CA TYR A 35 8.88 10.27 11.32
C TYR A 35 8.31 9.02 10.67
N PRO A 36 7.33 9.14 9.77
CA PRO A 36 6.84 7.98 9.04
C PRO A 36 7.87 7.49 8.04
N VAL A 37 8.00 6.18 7.91
CA VAL A 37 8.83 5.58 6.90
C VAL A 37 7.91 5.20 5.75
N GLY A 38 7.98 5.98 4.68
CA GLY A 38 7.10 5.79 3.54
C GLY A 38 5.81 6.56 3.67
N HIS A 39 4.88 6.22 2.81
CA HIS A 39 3.64 6.96 2.66
C HIS A 39 2.50 6.00 2.33
N LEU A 40 1.38 6.18 2.97
CA LEU A 40 0.12 5.55 2.60
C LEU A 40 -0.88 6.65 2.29
N ASP A 41 -1.63 6.48 1.21
CA ASP A 41 -2.66 7.45 0.83
C ASP A 41 -3.67 7.63 1.96
N ARG A 42 -4.36 8.75 1.96
CA ARG A 42 -5.37 9.06 2.98
C ARG A 42 -6.36 7.91 3.18
N ASN A 43 -6.83 7.31 2.10
CA ASN A 43 -7.82 6.23 2.16
C ASN A 43 -7.23 4.82 2.10
N THR A 44 -5.93 4.68 2.22
CA THR A 44 -5.27 3.39 2.29
C THR A 44 -5.01 3.06 3.76
N THR A 45 -5.34 1.86 4.17
CA THR A 45 -5.13 1.40 5.54
C THR A 45 -3.91 0.49 5.62
N GLY A 46 -3.45 0.20 6.80
CA GLY A 46 -2.46 -0.83 7.03
C GLY A 46 -1.17 -0.37 7.69
N VAL A 47 -0.14 -1.17 7.52
CA VAL A 47 1.09 -1.04 8.28
C VAL A 47 1.92 0.15 7.86
N LEU A 48 2.27 0.99 8.82
CA LEU A 48 3.15 2.13 8.64
C LEU A 48 4.19 2.13 9.76
N LEU A 49 5.47 2.16 9.38
CA LEU A 49 6.55 2.22 10.36
C LEU A 49 6.87 3.68 10.68
N LEU A 50 7.07 3.97 11.94
CA LEU A 50 7.48 5.29 12.42
C LEU A 50 8.79 5.14 13.17
N THR A 51 9.70 6.07 12.97
CA THR A 51 11.02 6.04 13.60
C THR A 51 11.44 7.45 14.07
N ASN A 52 12.26 7.51 15.10
CA ASN A 52 12.84 8.77 15.54
C ASN A 52 14.14 9.10 14.78
N ASP A 53 14.60 8.18 13.94
CA ASP A 53 15.80 8.39 13.14
C ASP A 53 15.43 8.91 11.75
N GLY A 54 15.51 10.21 11.55
CA GLY A 54 15.15 10.86 10.28
C GLY A 54 16.03 10.40 9.12
N ASP A 55 17.32 10.13 9.38
CA ASP A 55 18.21 9.66 8.33
C ASP A 55 17.81 8.26 7.86
N LEU A 56 17.46 7.39 8.81
CA LEU A 56 16.98 6.05 8.47
C LEU A 56 15.68 6.12 7.68
N ALA A 57 14.76 6.98 8.10
CA ALA A 57 13.49 7.16 7.39
C ALA A 57 13.75 7.60 5.95
N SER A 58 14.65 8.57 5.75
CA SER A 58 14.99 9.06 4.41
C SER A 58 15.62 7.96 3.55
N LYS A 59 16.52 7.18 4.12
CA LYS A 59 17.16 6.09 3.39
C LYS A 59 16.17 5.01 2.97
N LEU A 60 15.29 4.62 3.88
CA LEU A 60 14.32 3.56 3.60
C LEU A 60 13.25 3.98 2.59
N THR A 61 13.02 5.29 2.44
CA THR A 61 12.03 5.78 1.48
C THR A 61 12.66 6.23 0.17
N HIS A 62 13.96 6.25 0.06
CA HIS A 62 14.63 6.65 -1.17
C HIS A 62 14.36 5.63 -2.28
N PRO A 63 14.07 6.07 -3.52
CA PRO A 63 13.77 5.15 -4.62
C PRO A 63 14.82 4.05 -4.84
N LYS A 64 16.08 4.35 -4.54
CA LYS A 64 17.16 3.39 -4.65
C LYS A 64 16.99 2.18 -3.72
N PHE A 65 16.24 2.35 -2.62
CA PHE A 65 16.04 1.29 -1.63
C PHE A 65 14.60 0.81 -1.59
N LEU A 66 13.87 0.94 -2.70
CA LEU A 66 12.50 0.48 -2.73
C LEU A 66 12.40 -0.99 -2.40
N LYS A 67 11.59 -1.31 -1.42
CA LYS A 67 11.33 -2.68 -1.02
C LYS A 67 9.96 -3.12 -1.48
N LYS A 68 9.79 -4.41 -1.60
CA LYS A 68 8.49 -4.99 -1.96
C LYS A 68 7.47 -4.70 -0.88
N LYS A 69 6.29 -4.32 -1.32
CA LYS A 69 5.14 -4.05 -0.45
C LYS A 69 4.02 -4.97 -0.85
N ILE A 70 3.26 -5.43 0.11
CA ILE A 70 2.15 -6.33 -0.12
C ILE A 70 0.86 -5.60 0.22
N TYR A 71 -0.11 -5.67 -0.68
CA TYR A 71 -1.42 -5.05 -0.48
C TYR A 71 -2.52 -6.08 -0.64
N HIS A 72 -3.55 -5.96 0.20
CA HIS A 72 -4.80 -6.66 0.02
C HIS A 72 -5.75 -5.68 -0.66
N VAL A 73 -6.19 -6.01 -1.86
CA VAL A 73 -6.99 -5.13 -2.70
C VAL A 73 -8.40 -5.67 -2.80
N TYR A 74 -9.38 -4.81 -2.54
CA TYR A 74 -10.79 -5.15 -2.68
C TYR A 74 -11.32 -4.39 -3.89
N LEU A 75 -11.79 -5.14 -4.88
CA LEU A 75 -12.27 -4.58 -6.15
C LEU A 75 -13.79 -4.55 -6.19
N ASP A 76 -14.34 -3.75 -7.08
CA ASP A 76 -15.79 -3.63 -7.28
C ASP A 76 -16.38 -4.83 -8.01
N LYS A 77 -15.55 -5.66 -8.62
CA LYS A 77 -15.97 -6.86 -9.35
C LYS A 77 -14.85 -7.88 -9.36
N ASN A 78 -15.17 -9.10 -9.76
CA ASN A 78 -14.18 -10.17 -9.78
C ASN A 78 -13.07 -9.88 -10.79
N LEU A 79 -11.83 -10.14 -10.40
CA LEU A 79 -10.69 -10.02 -11.28
C LEU A 79 -10.62 -11.26 -12.16
N THR A 80 -10.55 -11.07 -13.47
CA THR A 80 -10.44 -12.19 -14.39
C THR A 80 -9.00 -12.71 -14.36
N LYS A 81 -8.85 -13.99 -14.69
CA LYS A 81 -7.52 -14.60 -14.77
C LYS A 81 -6.67 -13.92 -15.84
N ALA A 82 -7.28 -13.52 -16.96
CA ALA A 82 -6.57 -12.82 -18.04
C ALA A 82 -6.01 -11.48 -17.55
N ASP A 83 -6.79 -10.71 -16.80
CA ASP A 83 -6.33 -9.43 -16.27
C ASP A 83 -5.27 -9.64 -15.18
N MET A 84 -5.40 -10.69 -14.38
CA MET A 84 -4.39 -11.04 -13.38
C MET A 84 -3.06 -11.34 -14.07
N ASP A 85 -3.08 -12.11 -15.14
CA ASP A 85 -1.87 -12.45 -15.90
C ASP A 85 -1.28 -11.19 -16.56
N GLN A 86 -2.14 -10.27 -17.00
CA GLN A 86 -1.71 -8.98 -17.58
C GLN A 86 -0.95 -8.15 -16.55
N ILE A 87 -1.43 -8.09 -15.33
CA ILE A 87 -0.78 -7.34 -14.25
C ILE A 87 0.58 -7.96 -13.92
N ALA A 88 0.68 -9.29 -13.94
CA ALA A 88 1.95 -9.98 -13.70
C ALA A 88 2.94 -9.77 -14.84
N ALA A 89 2.46 -9.69 -16.08
CA ALA A 89 3.31 -9.51 -17.25
C ALA A 89 3.71 -8.05 -17.48
N GLY A 90 2.81 -7.12 -17.25
CA GLY A 90 3.07 -5.70 -17.41
C GLY A 90 1.85 -4.94 -17.90
N VAL A 91 1.64 -3.77 -17.34
CA VAL A 91 0.55 -2.85 -17.68
C VAL A 91 1.16 -1.51 -18.07
N GLU A 92 0.72 -0.95 -19.17
CA GLU A 92 1.22 0.34 -19.62
C GLU A 92 0.41 1.45 -18.98
N LEU A 93 1.07 2.32 -18.24
CA LEU A 93 0.47 3.51 -17.63
C LEU A 93 1.07 4.75 -18.25
N GLU A 94 0.51 5.93 -17.96
CA GLU A 94 1.00 7.18 -18.53
C GLU A 94 2.47 7.43 -18.24
N ASP A 95 2.95 7.01 -17.08
CA ASP A 95 4.33 7.23 -16.66
C ASP A 95 5.20 5.98 -16.81
N GLY A 96 4.80 5.04 -17.63
CA GLY A 96 5.61 3.88 -18.00
C GLY A 96 4.95 2.55 -17.69
N GLU A 97 5.65 1.47 -18.05
CA GLU A 97 5.15 0.12 -17.81
C GLU A 97 5.43 -0.28 -16.37
N ILE A 98 4.52 -1.02 -15.78
CA ILE A 98 4.68 -1.53 -14.42
C ILE A 98 4.10 -2.95 -14.37
N HIS A 99 4.70 -3.82 -13.59
CA HIS A 99 4.19 -5.16 -13.36
C HIS A 99 4.25 -5.49 -11.87
N ALA A 100 3.40 -6.40 -11.44
CA ALA A 100 3.44 -6.90 -10.07
C ALA A 100 4.54 -7.94 -9.94
N ASP A 101 5.21 -7.98 -8.79
CA ASP A 101 6.17 -9.05 -8.51
C ASP A 101 5.45 -10.35 -8.23
N ALA A 102 4.27 -10.28 -7.65
CA ALA A 102 3.39 -11.43 -7.43
C ALA A 102 1.95 -10.92 -7.33
N ILE A 103 1.01 -11.72 -7.78
CA ILE A 103 -0.41 -11.40 -7.67
C ILE A 103 -1.20 -12.70 -7.61
N SER A 104 -2.17 -12.77 -6.71
CA SER A 104 -3.02 -13.94 -6.57
C SER A 104 -4.34 -13.53 -5.92
N TYR A 105 -5.35 -14.40 -6.02
CA TYR A 105 -6.58 -14.17 -5.29
C TYR A 105 -6.30 -14.33 -3.80
N ALA A 106 -6.83 -13.43 -3.00
CA ALA A 106 -6.66 -13.50 -1.55
C ALA A 106 -7.61 -14.52 -0.91
N ASP A 107 -8.65 -14.90 -1.63
CA ASP A 107 -9.65 -15.85 -1.16
C ASP A 107 -9.99 -16.78 -2.31
N ASP A 108 -10.14 -18.07 -2.05
CA ASP A 108 -10.45 -19.06 -3.08
C ASP A 108 -11.85 -18.86 -3.67
N ILE A 109 -12.74 -18.26 -2.92
CA ILE A 109 -14.12 -18.07 -3.33
C ILE A 109 -14.38 -16.67 -3.84
N LYS A 110 -13.86 -15.67 -3.11
CA LYS A 110 -14.12 -14.27 -3.46
C LYS A 110 -13.04 -13.75 -4.38
N ARG A 111 -13.33 -13.73 -5.66
CA ARG A 111 -12.35 -13.31 -6.66
C ARG A 111 -12.25 -11.80 -6.87
N ASP A 112 -13.00 -11.03 -6.08
CA ASP A 112 -12.87 -9.60 -6.04
C ASP A 112 -11.85 -9.14 -4.99
N GLN A 113 -11.22 -10.06 -4.28
CA GLN A 113 -10.18 -9.76 -3.32
C GLN A 113 -8.85 -10.36 -3.80
N VAL A 114 -7.83 -9.52 -3.89
CA VAL A 114 -6.57 -9.87 -4.53
C VAL A 114 -5.40 -9.45 -3.65
N GLY A 115 -4.40 -10.30 -3.55
CA GLY A 115 -3.12 -9.93 -2.95
C GLY A 115 -2.14 -9.57 -4.04
N ILE A 116 -1.48 -8.44 -3.93
CA ILE A 116 -0.50 -7.99 -4.89
C ILE A 116 0.78 -7.57 -4.18
N GLU A 117 1.92 -8.02 -4.71
CA GLU A 117 3.23 -7.64 -4.21
C GLU A 117 3.90 -6.78 -5.27
N ILE A 118 4.39 -5.62 -4.89
CA ILE A 118 4.94 -4.65 -5.84
C ILE A 118 6.04 -3.84 -5.17
N HIS A 119 7.05 -3.43 -5.92
CA HIS A 119 8.17 -2.67 -5.38
C HIS A 119 8.31 -1.27 -6.00
N SER A 120 7.21 -0.68 -6.44
CA SER A 120 7.23 0.66 -7.03
C SER A 120 6.89 1.72 -5.98
N GLY A 121 7.55 2.86 -6.06
CA GLY A 121 7.23 4.02 -5.22
C GLY A 121 6.36 5.05 -5.92
N LYS A 122 5.84 4.75 -7.12
CA LYS A 122 5.00 5.71 -7.84
C LYS A 122 3.69 5.95 -7.11
N ASN A 123 3.20 7.19 -7.19
CA ASN A 123 2.00 7.60 -6.48
C ASN A 123 0.78 6.79 -6.94
N ARG A 124 0.04 6.27 -5.97
CA ARG A 124 -1.21 5.54 -6.19
C ARG A 124 -1.06 4.37 -7.20
N ILE A 125 0.10 3.74 -7.23
CA ILE A 125 0.42 2.77 -8.29
C ILE A 125 -0.54 1.58 -8.32
N VAL A 126 -0.90 1.01 -7.18
CA VAL A 126 -1.80 -0.14 -7.12
C VAL A 126 -3.19 0.25 -7.66
N ARG A 127 -3.70 1.39 -7.24
CA ARG A 127 -5.00 1.88 -7.70
C ARG A 127 -4.99 2.11 -9.21
N ARG A 128 -3.93 2.71 -9.73
CA ARG A 128 -3.83 3.00 -11.16
C ARG A 128 -3.73 1.75 -12.02
N ILE A 129 -3.05 0.72 -11.53
CA ILE A 129 -2.96 -0.55 -12.23
C ILE A 129 -4.36 -1.14 -12.46
N PHE A 130 -5.15 -1.25 -11.41
CA PHE A 130 -6.48 -1.84 -11.52
C PHE A 130 -7.43 -0.92 -12.30
N GLU A 131 -7.34 0.39 -12.10
CA GLU A 131 -8.18 1.34 -12.84
C GLU A 131 -7.91 1.30 -14.34
N SER A 132 -6.66 1.09 -14.74
CA SER A 132 -6.31 1.00 -16.17
C SER A 132 -6.97 -0.18 -16.86
N LEU A 133 -7.34 -1.20 -16.10
CA LEU A 133 -8.00 -2.39 -16.62
C LEU A 133 -9.52 -2.36 -16.41
N GLY A 134 -10.05 -1.24 -15.94
CA GLY A 134 -11.49 -1.07 -15.79
C GLY A 134 -12.06 -1.48 -14.45
N TYR A 135 -11.20 -1.66 -13.43
CA TYR A 135 -11.65 -2.00 -12.09
C TYR A 135 -11.60 -0.78 -11.19
N LYS A 136 -12.44 -0.78 -10.16
CA LYS A 136 -12.40 0.25 -9.13
C LYS A 136 -11.89 -0.40 -7.86
N VAL A 137 -10.92 0.19 -7.21
CA VAL A 137 -10.41 -0.29 -5.93
C VAL A 137 -11.30 0.28 -4.83
N VAL A 138 -12.09 -0.59 -4.23
CA VAL A 138 -13.05 -0.21 -3.19
C VAL A 138 -12.33 -0.01 -1.85
N LYS A 139 -11.37 -0.86 -1.55
CA LYS A 139 -10.58 -0.78 -0.33
C LYS A 139 -9.16 -1.25 -0.63
N LEU A 140 -8.18 -0.60 -0.05
CA LEU A 140 -6.77 -0.96 -0.20
C LEU A 140 -6.14 -1.00 1.18
N ASP A 141 -5.56 -2.14 1.53
CA ASP A 141 -4.92 -2.35 2.82
C ASP A 141 -3.49 -2.83 2.62
N ARG A 142 -2.54 -2.11 3.19
CA ARG A 142 -1.15 -2.53 3.14
C ARG A 142 -0.91 -3.49 4.28
N VAL A 143 -0.36 -4.64 3.96
CA VAL A 143 -0.23 -5.72 4.92
C VAL A 143 1.22 -6.09 5.16
N ASP A 144 1.48 -6.66 6.33
CA ASP A 144 2.80 -7.12 6.68
C ASP A 144 2.98 -8.52 6.11
N ARG A 145 4.12 -8.80 5.55
CA ARG A 145 4.44 -10.12 5.02
C ARG A 145 4.21 -11.24 6.02
N LYS A 146 4.46 -10.98 7.29
CA LYS A 146 4.25 -12.02 8.30
C LYS A 146 2.79 -12.23 8.63
N SER A 147 2.00 -11.19 8.58
CA SER A 147 0.62 -11.32 9.00
C SER A 147 -0.26 -11.76 7.88
N THR A 148 0.22 -11.89 6.66
CA THR A 148 -0.73 -12.09 5.70
C THR A 148 -0.62 -13.26 5.02
N ARG A 149 0.24 -13.87 4.69
CA ARG A 149 0.09 -15.04 3.93
C ARG A 149 -1.16 -14.95 3.22
N LEU A 150 -1.30 -13.99 2.38
CA LEU A 150 -2.49 -13.83 1.59
C LEU A 150 -2.97 -15.09 0.95
N ASN A 151 -2.07 -15.97 0.74
CA ASN A 151 -2.44 -17.16 0.08
C ASN A 151 -2.42 -18.20 1.06
N SER A 152 -2.37 -17.98 2.24
CA SER A 152 -2.22 -18.99 3.02
C SER A 152 -3.33 -19.54 3.27
N SER A 153 -3.71 -19.95 2.78
CA SER A 153 -4.48 -20.75 2.88
C SER A 153 -4.31 -21.54 3.85
N HIS A 154 -3.82 -21.53 4.49
CA HIS A 154 -3.74 -22.47 5.38
C HIS A 154 -4.91 -22.79 5.96
#